data_036621546cb1e648affaf95a176e51d2
#
_entry.id   036621546cb1e648affaf95a176e51d2
#
_cell.length_a   1.000
_cell.length_b   1.000
_cell.length_c   1.000
_cell.angle_alpha   90.00
_cell.angle_beta   90.00
_cell.angle_gamma   90.00
#
_symmetry.space_group_name_H-M   'P 1'
#
loop_
_entity.id
_entity.type
_entity.pdbx_description
1 polymer ?
#
loop_
_entity_poly.entity_id
_entity_poly.type
_entity_poly.pdbx_seq_one_letter_code
_entity_poly.pdbx_strand_id
1 'polypeptide(L)'
;MIKAKKKIKKYKGIIFDLDGTLLDTIEDLTDSVNDVMQLYHFPQHDTKKCKMMVGNGFRKLITRALPEERQKDEQFVDEVLAQFAKAYHKRYLNKTVPYEGILQMVNELHKNGIQTAVNSNKRSDYTEALVNKFFAQTPMVAVYGERESKGIPKKPDPAAALEIADKMKLSSAEILYIGDSETDMKTGQNAGMDTIGVAWGFRGAEELKANHATYIAENPEDILKYIL
;
A
#
# COMPACT_ATOMS: atom_id res chain seq x y z
N MET A 1 -20.24 -36.29 17.26
CA MET A 1 -19.20 -35.65 16.44
C MET A 1 -18.80 -34.36 17.13
N ILE A 2 -17.62 -34.31 17.75
CA ILE A 2 -17.10 -33.14 18.45
C ILE A 2 -16.59 -32.21 17.35
N LYS A 3 -17.25 -31.05 17.15
CA LYS A 3 -16.72 -29.97 16.29
C LYS A 3 -15.37 -29.55 16.87
N ALA A 4 -14.28 -29.86 16.18
CA ALA A 4 -12.96 -29.36 16.53
C ALA A 4 -13.07 -27.82 16.60
N LYS A 5 -12.85 -27.25 17.79
CA LYS A 5 -12.69 -25.78 17.96
C LYS A 5 -11.53 -25.36 17.05
N LYS A 6 -11.80 -24.61 16.00
CA LYS A 6 -10.78 -24.02 15.14
C LYS A 6 -9.90 -23.17 16.05
N LYS A 7 -8.64 -23.59 16.23
CA LYS A 7 -7.69 -22.88 17.07
C LYS A 7 -7.50 -21.49 16.45
N ILE A 8 -7.88 -20.43 17.15
CA ILE A 8 -7.70 -19.07 16.67
C ILE A 8 -6.19 -18.88 16.48
N LYS A 9 -5.77 -18.60 15.26
CA LYS A 9 -4.38 -18.38 14.92
C LYS A 9 -3.96 -17.05 15.54
N LYS A 10 -2.95 -17.04 16.39
CA LYS A 10 -2.49 -15.84 17.06
C LYS A 10 -1.41 -15.17 16.20
N TYR A 11 -1.77 -14.11 15.49
CA TYR A 11 -0.80 -13.28 14.79
C TYR A 11 -0.07 -12.37 15.77
N LYS A 12 1.21 -12.09 15.48
CA LYS A 12 2.10 -11.27 16.30
C LYS A 12 2.69 -10.09 15.53
N GLY A 13 2.58 -10.13 14.20
CA GLY A 13 3.08 -9.10 13.30
C GLY A 13 2.08 -8.76 12.21
N ILE A 14 2.17 -7.52 11.72
CA ILE A 14 1.39 -7.02 10.59
C ILE A 14 2.32 -6.24 9.67
N ILE A 15 2.19 -6.50 8.36
CA ILE A 15 2.79 -5.69 7.32
C ILE A 15 1.66 -5.00 6.56
N PHE A 16 1.66 -3.68 6.55
CA PHE A 16 0.69 -2.86 5.84
C PHE A 16 1.25 -2.35 4.51
N ASP A 17 0.41 -2.28 3.48
CA ASP A 17 0.61 -1.30 2.41
C ASP A 17 0.30 0.12 2.93
N LEU A 18 0.64 1.14 2.15
CA LEU A 18 0.47 2.54 2.53
C LEU A 18 -0.70 3.20 1.79
N ASP A 19 -0.55 3.37 0.45
CA ASP A 19 -1.49 4.11 -0.40
C ASP A 19 -2.78 3.30 -0.60
N GLY A 20 -3.91 3.81 -0.13
CA GLY A 20 -5.20 3.08 -0.19
C GLY A 20 -5.43 2.13 0.99
N THR A 21 -4.45 1.93 1.85
CA THR A 21 -4.54 1.04 3.02
C THR A 21 -4.49 1.83 4.33
N LEU A 22 -3.37 2.45 4.65
CA LEU A 22 -3.21 3.30 5.82
C LEU A 22 -3.59 4.77 5.53
N LEU A 23 -3.27 5.26 4.32
CA LEU A 23 -3.46 6.64 3.92
C LEU A 23 -4.32 6.75 2.67
N ASP A 24 -5.25 7.70 2.68
CA ASP A 24 -5.90 8.19 1.47
C ASP A 24 -5.01 9.25 0.82
N THR A 25 -4.30 8.81 -0.21
CA THR A 25 -3.34 9.63 -0.96
C THR A 25 -3.85 10.01 -2.34
N ILE A 26 -5.09 9.60 -2.69
CA ILE A 26 -5.55 9.64 -4.07
C ILE A 26 -5.70 11.06 -4.62
N GLU A 27 -6.11 12.03 -3.81
CA GLU A 27 -6.32 13.39 -4.28
C GLU A 27 -4.99 14.06 -4.65
N ASP A 28 -3.97 13.96 -3.79
CA ASP A 28 -2.64 14.51 -4.08
C ASP A 28 -1.98 13.84 -5.30
N LEU A 29 -2.18 12.53 -5.47
CA LEU A 29 -1.73 11.80 -6.65
C LEU A 29 -2.45 12.27 -7.90
N THR A 30 -3.79 12.39 -7.85
CA THR A 30 -4.61 12.84 -8.99
C THR A 30 -4.27 14.26 -9.42
N ASP A 31 -4.17 15.18 -8.46
CA ASP A 31 -3.81 16.57 -8.73
C ASP A 31 -2.42 16.65 -9.40
N SER A 32 -1.47 15.86 -8.91
CA SER A 32 -0.10 15.83 -9.45
C SER A 32 -0.03 15.22 -10.86
N VAL A 33 -0.85 14.19 -11.13
CA VAL A 33 -1.01 13.64 -12.47
C VAL A 33 -1.61 14.71 -13.39
N ASN A 34 -2.67 15.40 -12.95
CA ASN A 34 -3.36 16.39 -13.76
C ASN A 34 -2.53 17.65 -14.02
N ASP A 35 -1.68 18.08 -13.08
CA ASP A 35 -0.72 19.16 -13.33
C ASP A 35 0.18 18.81 -14.53
N VAL A 36 0.61 17.55 -14.63
CA VAL A 36 1.50 17.12 -15.72
C VAL A 36 0.72 16.87 -17.01
N MET A 37 -0.47 16.29 -16.93
CA MET A 37 -1.36 16.16 -18.13
C MET A 37 -1.64 17.53 -18.72
N GLN A 38 -1.92 18.54 -17.90
CA GLN A 38 -2.14 19.92 -18.34
C GLN A 38 -0.88 20.52 -18.99
N LEU A 39 0.31 20.28 -18.40
CA LEU A 39 1.59 20.78 -18.94
C LEU A 39 1.84 20.30 -20.38
N TYR A 40 1.46 19.06 -20.68
CA TYR A 40 1.62 18.45 -22.01
C TYR A 40 0.34 18.51 -22.88
N HIS A 41 -0.66 19.29 -22.46
CA HIS A 41 -1.94 19.44 -23.16
C HIS A 41 -2.69 18.13 -23.40
N PHE A 42 -2.58 17.18 -22.47
CA PHE A 42 -3.33 15.93 -22.46
C PHE A 42 -4.61 16.03 -21.63
N PRO A 43 -5.60 15.15 -21.89
CA PRO A 43 -6.80 15.08 -21.06
C PRO A 43 -6.48 14.77 -19.60
N GLN A 44 -7.16 15.46 -18.70
CA GLN A 44 -7.08 15.19 -17.26
C GLN A 44 -7.89 13.95 -16.87
N HIS A 45 -7.61 13.41 -15.69
CA HIS A 45 -8.25 12.23 -15.13
C HIS A 45 -8.98 12.57 -13.83
N ASP A 46 -10.11 11.92 -13.59
CA ASP A 46 -10.77 11.96 -12.29
C ASP A 46 -10.08 11.01 -11.28
N THR A 47 -10.42 11.17 -10.01
CA THR A 47 -9.87 10.33 -8.94
C THR A 47 -10.23 8.85 -9.12
N LYS A 48 -11.41 8.53 -9.66
CA LYS A 48 -11.84 7.16 -9.92
C LYS A 48 -10.93 6.46 -10.92
N LYS A 49 -10.57 7.14 -12.01
CA LYS A 49 -9.64 6.63 -13.00
C LYS A 49 -8.22 6.53 -12.43
N CYS A 50 -7.79 7.54 -11.65
CA CYS A 50 -6.47 7.51 -10.99
C CYS A 50 -6.33 6.35 -10.00
N LYS A 51 -7.37 6.02 -9.22
CA LYS A 51 -7.37 4.84 -8.35
C LYS A 51 -6.97 3.57 -9.11
N MET A 52 -7.45 3.38 -10.34
CA MET A 52 -7.13 2.20 -11.16
C MET A 52 -5.70 2.20 -11.70
N MET A 53 -5.01 3.31 -11.71
CA MET A 53 -3.64 3.46 -12.19
C MET A 53 -2.57 3.25 -11.13
N VAL A 54 -2.91 3.49 -9.84
CA VAL A 54 -2.00 3.41 -8.69
C VAL A 54 -1.70 1.95 -8.30
N GLY A 55 -0.63 1.70 -7.55
CA GLY A 55 -0.28 0.42 -6.92
C GLY A 55 1.03 -0.22 -7.41
N ASN A 56 1.54 0.19 -8.59
CA ASN A 56 2.75 -0.40 -9.18
C ASN A 56 3.91 0.61 -9.31
N GLY A 57 3.91 1.67 -8.49
CA GLY A 57 4.90 2.73 -8.48
C GLY A 57 4.65 3.84 -9.52
N PHE A 58 5.40 4.94 -9.38
CA PHE A 58 5.15 6.18 -10.12
C PHE A 58 5.30 6.04 -11.64
N ARG A 59 6.29 5.25 -12.11
CA ARG A 59 6.48 5.04 -13.54
C ARG A 59 5.23 4.41 -14.18
N LYS A 60 4.66 3.37 -13.57
CA LYS A 60 3.45 2.73 -14.08
C LYS A 60 2.23 3.63 -13.98
N LEU A 61 2.11 4.43 -12.91
CA LEU A 61 1.07 5.45 -12.79
C LEU A 61 1.13 6.42 -13.99
N ILE A 62 2.29 6.99 -14.27
CA ILE A 62 2.46 7.94 -15.37
C ILE A 62 2.25 7.28 -16.74
N THR A 63 2.82 6.10 -16.97
CA THR A 63 2.58 5.37 -18.23
C THR A 63 1.08 5.19 -18.50
N ARG A 64 0.30 4.77 -17.47
CA ARG A 64 -1.15 4.57 -17.59
C ARG A 64 -1.95 5.87 -17.74
N ALA A 65 -1.42 6.99 -17.25
CA ALA A 65 -2.05 8.30 -17.37
C ALA A 65 -1.86 8.93 -18.76
N LEU A 66 -0.80 8.56 -19.47
CA LEU A 66 -0.52 9.06 -20.81
C LEU A 66 -1.50 8.49 -21.85
N PRO A 67 -1.76 9.24 -22.96
CA PRO A 67 -2.42 8.69 -24.14
C PRO A 67 -1.72 7.43 -24.66
N GLU A 68 -2.49 6.49 -25.20
CA GLU A 68 -2.01 5.15 -25.57
C GLU A 68 -0.80 5.19 -26.53
N GLU A 69 -0.81 6.11 -27.48
CA GLU A 69 0.27 6.33 -28.46
C GLU A 69 1.58 6.80 -27.82
N ARG A 70 1.55 7.35 -26.59
CA ARG A 70 2.72 7.82 -25.84
C ARG A 70 3.23 6.83 -24.81
N GLN A 71 2.45 5.83 -24.45
CA GLN A 71 2.80 4.87 -23.37
C GLN A 71 4.02 4.01 -23.67
N LYS A 72 4.38 3.83 -24.96
CA LYS A 72 5.53 3.05 -25.42
C LYS A 72 6.78 3.90 -25.67
N ASP A 73 6.67 5.21 -25.60
CA ASP A 73 7.79 6.14 -25.75
C ASP A 73 8.51 6.28 -24.38
N GLU A 74 9.46 5.38 -24.15
CA GLU A 74 10.18 5.29 -22.87
C GLU A 74 10.86 6.61 -22.48
N GLN A 75 11.44 7.33 -23.45
CA GLN A 75 12.11 8.60 -23.19
C GLN A 75 11.09 9.68 -22.78
N PHE A 76 9.94 9.71 -23.45
CA PHE A 76 8.88 10.64 -23.10
C PHE A 76 8.26 10.30 -21.74
N VAL A 77 8.05 8.99 -21.45
CA VAL A 77 7.59 8.55 -20.12
C VAL A 77 8.56 9.01 -19.01
N ASP A 78 9.87 8.92 -19.22
CA ASP A 78 10.87 9.38 -18.26
C ASP A 78 10.84 10.90 -18.04
N GLU A 79 10.65 11.66 -19.13
CA GLU A 79 10.49 13.13 -19.06
C GLU A 79 9.25 13.50 -18.25
N VAL A 80 8.09 12.90 -18.55
CA VAL A 80 6.84 13.16 -17.85
C VAL A 80 6.90 12.72 -16.39
N LEU A 81 7.55 11.58 -16.10
CA LEU A 81 7.79 11.09 -14.74
C LEU A 81 8.60 12.09 -13.90
N ALA A 82 9.64 12.71 -14.52
CA ALA A 82 10.43 13.72 -13.83
C ALA A 82 9.63 14.99 -13.47
N GLN A 83 8.69 15.41 -14.35
CA GLN A 83 7.79 16.53 -14.05
C GLN A 83 6.76 16.14 -12.98
N PHE A 84 6.19 14.93 -13.07
CA PHE A 84 5.30 14.41 -12.04
C PHE A 84 5.97 14.38 -10.66
N ALA A 85 7.21 13.91 -10.58
CA ALA A 85 7.95 13.88 -9.31
C ALA A 85 8.08 15.28 -8.68
N LYS A 86 8.29 16.33 -9.51
CA LYS A 86 8.32 17.73 -9.05
C LYS A 86 6.95 18.22 -8.57
N ALA A 87 5.88 17.89 -9.30
CA ALA A 87 4.51 18.24 -8.92
C ALA A 87 4.11 17.56 -7.61
N TYR A 88 4.34 16.24 -7.52
CA TYR A 88 4.01 15.45 -6.34
C TYR A 88 4.81 15.89 -5.10
N HIS A 89 6.07 16.24 -5.25
CA HIS A 89 6.89 16.76 -4.15
C HIS A 89 6.27 18.00 -3.48
N LYS A 90 5.55 18.82 -4.23
CA LYS A 90 4.87 20.02 -3.71
C LYS A 90 3.51 19.71 -3.06
N ARG A 91 2.95 18.52 -3.31
CA ARG A 91 1.55 18.22 -2.98
C ARG A 91 1.34 17.05 -2.03
N TYR A 92 2.27 16.14 -1.88
CA TYR A 92 2.09 14.82 -1.23
C TYR A 92 1.59 14.87 0.23
N LEU A 93 1.51 16.05 0.83
CA LEU A 93 0.99 16.31 2.17
C LEU A 93 -0.19 17.29 2.20
N ASN A 94 -0.70 17.73 1.04
CA ASN A 94 -1.76 18.76 1.02
C ASN A 94 -3.12 18.20 1.42
N LYS A 95 -3.47 17.03 0.89
CA LYS A 95 -4.77 16.39 1.08
C LYS A 95 -4.65 14.96 1.61
N THR A 96 -3.45 14.39 1.59
CA THR A 96 -3.16 13.06 2.13
C THR A 96 -3.45 13.01 3.62
N VAL A 97 -4.28 12.05 4.03
CA VAL A 97 -4.69 11.84 5.42
C VAL A 97 -4.79 10.33 5.73
N PRO A 98 -4.64 9.91 6.99
CA PRO A 98 -5.02 8.55 7.41
C PRO A 98 -6.52 8.32 7.18
N TYR A 99 -6.91 7.12 6.75
CA TYR A 99 -8.33 6.75 6.76
C TYR A 99 -8.89 6.82 8.19
N GLU A 100 -10.20 7.10 8.30
CA GLU A 100 -10.87 7.16 9.58
C GLU A 100 -10.67 5.84 10.36
N GLY A 101 -10.32 5.93 11.64
CA GLY A 101 -10.07 4.76 12.51
C GLY A 101 -8.67 4.16 12.44
N ILE A 102 -7.86 4.47 11.40
CA ILE A 102 -6.51 3.88 11.23
C ILE A 102 -5.59 4.17 12.41
N LEU A 103 -5.51 5.42 12.86
CA LEU A 103 -4.63 5.79 13.97
C LEU A 103 -5.02 5.07 15.27
N GLN A 104 -6.33 4.95 15.54
CA GLN A 104 -6.84 4.23 16.70
C GLN A 104 -6.50 2.74 16.61
N MET A 105 -6.73 2.13 15.45
CA MET A 105 -6.45 0.71 15.20
C MET A 105 -4.96 0.40 15.37
N VAL A 106 -4.06 1.19 14.77
CA VAL A 106 -2.60 0.99 14.88
C VAL A 106 -2.14 1.15 16.35
N ASN A 107 -2.67 2.16 17.06
CA ASN A 107 -2.38 2.35 18.50
C ASN A 107 -2.85 1.14 19.33
N GLU A 108 -4.02 0.58 19.03
CA GLU A 108 -4.54 -0.58 19.76
C GLU A 108 -3.71 -1.84 19.52
N LEU A 109 -3.26 -2.05 18.28
CA LEU A 109 -2.31 -3.12 17.95
C LEU A 109 -1.02 -3.00 18.78
N HIS A 110 -0.46 -1.80 18.84
CA HIS A 110 0.76 -1.52 19.62
C HIS A 110 0.58 -1.82 21.11
N LYS A 111 -0.54 -1.37 21.73
CA LYS A 111 -0.86 -1.66 23.14
C LYS A 111 -0.93 -3.16 23.43
N ASN A 112 -1.35 -3.95 22.42
CA ASN A 112 -1.45 -5.41 22.53
C ASN A 112 -0.16 -6.14 22.11
N GLY A 113 0.95 -5.41 21.92
CA GLY A 113 2.25 -5.98 21.60
C GLY A 113 2.40 -6.53 20.20
N ILE A 114 1.51 -6.13 19.27
CA ILE A 114 1.60 -6.51 17.85
C ILE A 114 2.63 -5.62 17.15
N GLN A 115 3.61 -6.24 16.52
CA GLN A 115 4.61 -5.54 15.72
C GLN A 115 4.01 -5.10 14.39
N THR A 116 4.30 -3.87 13.96
CA THR A 116 3.79 -3.32 12.71
C THR A 116 4.92 -2.86 11.80
N ALA A 117 4.73 -2.96 10.49
CA ALA A 117 5.65 -2.48 9.47
C ALA A 117 4.88 -2.01 8.22
N VAL A 118 5.55 -1.25 7.37
CA VAL A 118 5.04 -0.81 6.06
C VAL A 118 5.88 -1.41 4.93
N ASN A 119 5.22 -1.91 3.88
CA ASN A 119 5.81 -2.34 2.62
C ASN A 119 4.99 -1.79 1.43
N SER A 120 5.53 -0.78 0.75
CA SER A 120 4.84 -0.06 -0.32
C SER A 120 5.65 -0.04 -1.62
N ASN A 121 4.95 0.01 -2.78
CA ASN A 121 5.56 0.27 -4.09
C ASN A 121 5.79 1.77 -4.36
N LYS A 122 5.44 2.62 -3.40
CA LYS A 122 5.76 4.05 -3.42
C LYS A 122 7.27 4.26 -3.21
N ARG A 123 7.85 5.33 -3.77
CA ARG A 123 9.26 5.70 -3.52
C ARG A 123 9.55 5.78 -2.02
N SER A 124 10.73 5.28 -1.62
CA SER A 124 11.14 5.19 -0.20
C SER A 124 11.11 6.53 0.52
N ASP A 125 11.59 7.61 -0.10
CA ASP A 125 11.61 8.95 0.51
C ASP A 125 10.22 9.45 0.89
N TYR A 126 9.21 9.28 0.02
CA TYR A 126 7.83 9.65 0.35
C TYR A 126 7.18 8.68 1.33
N THR A 127 7.48 7.38 1.23
CA THR A 127 6.96 6.37 2.17
C THR A 127 7.42 6.70 3.59
N GLU A 128 8.70 6.95 3.78
CA GLU A 128 9.29 7.31 5.07
C GLU A 128 8.74 8.65 5.60
N ALA A 129 8.67 9.67 4.74
CA ALA A 129 8.15 10.99 5.12
C ALA A 129 6.69 10.93 5.59
N LEU A 130 5.83 10.18 4.87
CA LEU A 130 4.41 10.02 5.21
C LEU A 130 4.23 9.22 6.51
N VAL A 131 4.95 8.11 6.67
CA VAL A 131 4.88 7.32 7.90
C VAL A 131 5.39 8.13 9.09
N ASN A 132 6.50 8.85 8.96
CA ASN A 132 7.01 9.72 10.01
C ASN A 132 6.04 10.86 10.37
N LYS A 133 5.31 11.40 9.39
CA LYS A 133 4.31 12.45 9.62
C LYS A 133 3.11 11.94 10.42
N PHE A 134 2.54 10.80 10.05
CA PHE A 134 1.25 10.36 10.56
C PHE A 134 1.35 9.32 11.68
N PHE A 135 2.46 8.58 11.76
CA PHE A 135 2.64 7.46 12.69
C PHE A 135 3.84 7.64 13.65
N ALA A 136 4.32 8.87 13.85
CA ALA A 136 5.45 9.16 14.74
C ALA A 136 5.28 8.63 16.19
N GLN A 137 4.04 8.51 16.66
CA GLN A 137 3.72 8.01 18.01
C GLN A 137 3.66 6.47 18.10
N THR A 138 3.69 5.78 16.95
CA THR A 138 3.57 4.33 16.83
C THR A 138 4.73 3.79 16.00
N PRO A 139 5.91 3.57 16.59
CA PRO A 139 7.10 3.16 15.86
C PRO A 139 6.88 1.82 15.17
N MET A 140 7.23 1.76 13.90
CA MET A 140 7.17 0.55 13.07
C MET A 140 8.54 -0.13 13.00
N VAL A 141 8.55 -1.47 12.98
CA VAL A 141 9.79 -2.27 12.91
C VAL A 141 10.56 -1.99 11.63
N ALA A 142 9.83 -1.75 10.54
CA ALA A 142 10.40 -1.38 9.25
C ALA A 142 9.40 -0.51 8.47
N VAL A 143 9.94 0.43 7.70
CA VAL A 143 9.19 1.26 6.75
C VAL A 143 9.89 1.15 5.41
N TYR A 144 9.30 0.37 4.48
CA TYR A 144 9.88 0.10 3.18
C TYR A 144 9.00 0.67 2.06
N GLY A 145 9.57 1.61 1.32
CA GLY A 145 9.12 1.96 -0.01
C GLY A 145 9.81 1.10 -1.08
N GLU A 146 9.70 1.49 -2.34
CA GLU A 146 10.36 0.86 -3.47
C GLU A 146 11.88 0.91 -3.32
N ARG A 147 12.57 -0.21 -3.57
CA ARG A 147 14.01 -0.40 -3.39
C ARG A 147 14.69 -1.12 -4.56
N GLU A 148 14.14 -1.01 -5.77
CA GLU A 148 14.71 -1.65 -6.98
C GLU A 148 16.16 -1.24 -7.22
N SER A 149 16.53 0.01 -6.91
CA SER A 149 17.91 0.48 -6.99
C SER A 149 18.88 -0.26 -6.05
N LYS A 150 18.37 -0.97 -5.05
CA LYS A 150 19.11 -1.83 -4.12
C LYS A 150 18.97 -3.32 -4.47
N GLY A 151 18.44 -3.65 -5.65
CA GLY A 151 18.23 -5.02 -6.10
C GLY A 151 17.06 -5.76 -5.43
N ILE A 152 16.17 -5.05 -4.74
CA ILE A 152 14.98 -5.64 -4.12
C ILE A 152 13.78 -5.34 -5.01
N PRO A 153 13.13 -6.37 -5.59
CA PRO A 153 12.00 -6.19 -6.48
C PRO A 153 10.79 -5.57 -5.77
N LYS A 154 9.94 -4.89 -6.56
CA LYS A 154 8.63 -4.40 -6.10
C LYS A 154 7.66 -5.53 -5.81
N LYS A 155 6.65 -5.25 -5.00
CA LYS A 155 5.44 -6.08 -4.88
C LYS A 155 4.90 -6.40 -6.30
N PRO A 156 4.47 -7.63 -6.60
CA PRO A 156 4.16 -8.72 -5.67
C PRO A 156 5.32 -9.68 -5.33
N ASP A 157 6.57 -9.30 -5.58
CA ASP A 157 7.72 -10.09 -5.11
C ASP A 157 7.74 -10.08 -3.57
N PRO A 158 7.94 -11.24 -2.90
CA PRO A 158 7.88 -11.36 -1.46
C PRO A 158 9.14 -10.89 -0.73
N ALA A 159 10.23 -10.59 -1.42
CA ALA A 159 11.54 -10.34 -0.81
C ALA A 159 11.50 -9.29 0.30
N ALA A 160 10.83 -8.14 0.05
CA ALA A 160 10.70 -7.09 1.06
C ALA A 160 9.86 -7.54 2.26
N ALA A 161 8.79 -8.30 2.05
CA ALA A 161 7.93 -8.82 3.12
C ALA A 161 8.68 -9.85 3.99
N LEU A 162 9.47 -10.73 3.37
CA LEU A 162 10.30 -11.70 4.07
C LEU A 162 11.42 -11.04 4.88
N GLU A 163 12.08 -9.99 4.33
CA GLU A 163 13.05 -9.19 5.09
C GLU A 163 12.43 -8.53 6.32
N ILE A 164 11.17 -8.06 6.20
CA ILE A 164 10.42 -7.51 7.35
C ILE A 164 10.14 -8.61 8.38
N ALA A 165 9.74 -9.80 7.95
CA ALA A 165 9.50 -10.94 8.84
C ALA A 165 10.76 -11.32 9.65
N ASP A 166 11.92 -11.33 9.00
CA ASP A 166 13.20 -11.54 9.66
C ASP A 166 13.51 -10.47 10.72
N LYS A 167 13.25 -9.20 10.40
CA LYS A 167 13.41 -8.09 11.38
C LYS A 167 12.46 -8.21 12.56
N MET A 168 11.23 -8.66 12.33
CA MET A 168 10.25 -8.95 13.39
C MET A 168 10.62 -10.19 14.20
N LYS A 169 11.52 -11.05 13.70
CA LYS A 169 11.84 -12.38 14.24
C LYS A 169 10.58 -13.26 14.35
N LEU A 170 9.73 -13.20 13.35
CA LEU A 170 8.50 -13.96 13.23
C LEU A 170 8.50 -14.83 11.99
N SER A 171 7.83 -15.97 12.08
CA SER A 171 7.54 -16.78 10.89
C SER A 171 6.43 -16.13 10.06
N SER A 172 6.40 -16.38 8.74
CA SER A 172 5.31 -15.89 7.86
C SER A 172 3.92 -16.25 8.41
N ALA A 173 3.80 -17.42 9.03
CA ALA A 173 2.54 -17.89 9.61
C ALA A 173 2.05 -17.07 10.83
N GLU A 174 2.89 -16.23 11.43
CA GLU A 174 2.57 -15.35 12.55
C GLU A 174 2.32 -13.90 12.10
N ILE A 175 2.38 -13.63 10.77
CA ILE A 175 2.24 -12.29 10.20
C ILE A 175 1.00 -12.23 9.31
N LEU A 176 0.25 -11.14 9.40
CA LEU A 176 -0.77 -10.75 8.45
C LEU A 176 -0.22 -9.72 7.48
N TYR A 177 -0.46 -9.90 6.17
CA TYR A 177 -0.20 -8.90 5.16
C TYR A 177 -1.50 -8.16 4.82
N ILE A 178 -1.53 -6.84 4.92
CA ILE A 178 -2.74 -6.04 4.79
C ILE A 178 -2.58 -5.03 3.67
N GLY A 179 -3.51 -5.02 2.71
CA GLY A 179 -3.49 -4.11 1.59
C GLY A 179 -4.83 -4.02 0.87
N ASP A 180 -4.92 -3.11 -0.10
CA ASP A 180 -6.16 -2.78 -0.81
C ASP A 180 -6.21 -3.27 -2.27
N SER A 181 -5.20 -4.03 -2.72
CA SER A 181 -5.07 -4.40 -4.13
C SER A 181 -4.68 -5.87 -4.34
N GLU A 182 -4.89 -6.34 -5.60
CA GLU A 182 -4.37 -7.63 -6.08
C GLU A 182 -2.87 -7.81 -5.76
N THR A 183 -2.08 -6.74 -5.94
CA THR A 183 -0.64 -6.75 -5.69
C THR A 183 -0.32 -7.12 -4.25
N ASP A 184 -1.10 -6.63 -3.30
CA ASP A 184 -0.92 -6.90 -1.87
C ASP A 184 -1.30 -8.34 -1.51
N MET A 185 -2.44 -8.80 -2.03
CA MET A 185 -2.87 -10.17 -1.82
C MET A 185 -1.83 -11.16 -2.33
N LYS A 186 -1.31 -10.93 -3.53
CA LYS A 186 -0.23 -11.75 -4.11
C LYS A 186 1.07 -11.66 -3.31
N THR A 187 1.43 -10.49 -2.80
CA THR A 187 2.64 -10.33 -1.97
C THR A 187 2.57 -11.17 -0.71
N GLY A 188 1.45 -11.08 0.02
CA GLY A 188 1.24 -11.88 1.23
C GLY A 188 1.27 -13.38 0.93
N GLN A 189 0.55 -13.83 -0.09
CA GLN A 189 0.53 -15.24 -0.52
C GLN A 189 1.93 -15.73 -0.92
N ASN A 190 2.66 -14.98 -1.73
CA ASN A 190 4.02 -15.32 -2.15
C ASN A 190 5.00 -15.39 -0.96
N ALA A 191 4.76 -14.60 0.09
CA ALA A 191 5.52 -14.63 1.33
C ALA A 191 5.06 -15.75 2.31
N GLY A 192 4.01 -16.51 1.98
CA GLY A 192 3.41 -17.52 2.87
C GLY A 192 2.67 -16.93 4.07
N MET A 193 2.19 -15.71 3.96
CA MET A 193 1.42 -14.99 4.97
C MET A 193 -0.07 -15.05 4.67
N ASP A 194 -0.92 -15.06 5.69
CA ASP A 194 -2.34 -14.80 5.52
C ASP A 194 -2.55 -13.30 5.19
N THR A 195 -3.62 -12.99 4.44
CA THR A 195 -3.87 -11.64 3.93
C THR A 195 -5.19 -11.08 4.43
N ILE A 196 -5.23 -9.77 4.67
CA ILE A 196 -6.48 -9.01 4.84
C ILE A 196 -6.57 -8.01 3.69
N GLY A 197 -7.64 -8.15 2.89
CA GLY A 197 -8.00 -7.13 1.93
C GLY A 197 -8.86 -6.06 2.58
N VAL A 198 -8.49 -4.77 2.43
CA VAL A 198 -9.25 -3.66 2.99
C VAL A 198 -10.17 -3.05 1.94
N ALA A 199 -11.50 -3.05 2.22
CA ALA A 199 -12.51 -2.66 1.24
C ALA A 199 -12.65 -1.14 1.05
N TRP A 200 -12.15 -0.33 1.98
CA TRP A 200 -12.17 1.15 1.89
C TRP A 200 -11.14 1.74 0.92
N GLY A 201 -10.20 0.91 0.43
CA GLY A 201 -9.10 1.34 -0.43
C GLY A 201 -9.50 1.65 -1.87
N PHE A 202 -8.55 1.53 -2.79
CA PHE A 202 -8.73 1.94 -4.18
C PHE A 202 -9.45 0.89 -5.03
N ARG A 203 -9.41 -0.42 -4.65
CA ARG A 203 -9.92 -1.53 -5.48
C ARG A 203 -11.25 -2.10 -5.03
N GLY A 204 -11.55 -2.08 -3.73
CA GLY A 204 -12.79 -2.62 -3.16
C GLY A 204 -12.81 -4.15 -2.99
N ALA A 205 -13.81 -4.62 -2.26
CA ALA A 205 -13.86 -6.00 -1.75
C ALA A 205 -13.89 -7.08 -2.83
N GLU A 206 -14.51 -6.83 -3.98
CA GLU A 206 -14.69 -7.86 -5.02
C GLU A 206 -13.35 -8.25 -5.69
N GLU A 207 -12.48 -7.27 -5.99
CA GLU A 207 -11.13 -7.54 -6.50
C GLU A 207 -10.31 -8.34 -5.47
N LEU A 208 -10.40 -7.96 -4.20
CA LEU A 208 -9.67 -8.61 -3.11
C LEU A 208 -10.10 -10.06 -2.91
N LYS A 209 -11.41 -10.34 -2.95
CA LYS A 209 -11.96 -11.70 -2.91
C LYS A 209 -11.52 -12.53 -4.12
N ALA A 210 -11.57 -11.94 -5.32
CA ALA A 210 -11.13 -12.59 -6.55
C ALA A 210 -9.64 -12.96 -6.52
N ASN A 211 -8.83 -12.20 -5.77
CA ASN A 211 -7.41 -12.46 -5.54
C ASN A 211 -7.13 -13.21 -4.23
N HIS A 212 -8.12 -13.94 -3.73
CA HIS A 212 -8.00 -14.89 -2.61
C HIS A 212 -7.52 -14.27 -1.31
N ALA A 213 -7.96 -13.04 -0.97
CA ALA A 213 -7.77 -12.50 0.37
C ALA A 213 -8.24 -13.50 1.43
N THR A 214 -7.43 -13.77 2.45
CA THR A 214 -7.82 -14.69 3.53
C THR A 214 -9.01 -14.14 4.32
N TYR A 215 -9.00 -12.81 4.52
CA TYR A 215 -10.06 -12.06 5.19
C TYR A 215 -10.34 -10.76 4.43
N ILE A 216 -11.54 -10.21 4.63
CA ILE A 216 -11.92 -8.87 4.16
C ILE A 216 -12.28 -8.03 5.38
N ALA A 217 -11.73 -6.81 5.44
CA ALA A 217 -12.07 -5.81 6.43
C ALA A 217 -12.83 -4.67 5.75
N GLU A 218 -14.03 -4.35 6.24
CA GLU A 218 -14.84 -3.25 5.72
C GLU A 218 -14.46 -1.91 6.39
N ASN A 219 -13.88 -1.99 7.58
CA ASN A 219 -13.38 -0.84 8.34
C ASN A 219 -12.15 -1.23 9.18
N PRO A 220 -11.34 -0.27 9.68
CA PRO A 220 -10.12 -0.58 10.44
C PRO A 220 -10.35 -1.41 11.70
N GLU A 221 -11.49 -1.30 12.37
CA GLU A 221 -11.80 -2.08 13.57
C GLU A 221 -11.94 -3.57 13.27
N ASP A 222 -12.32 -3.95 12.05
CA ASP A 222 -12.43 -5.37 11.67
C ASP A 222 -11.08 -6.07 11.72
N ILE A 223 -9.98 -5.34 11.45
CA ILE A 223 -8.62 -5.88 11.56
C ILE A 223 -8.36 -6.39 12.98
N LEU A 224 -8.80 -5.66 14.01
CA LEU A 224 -8.61 -6.06 15.41
C LEU A 224 -9.32 -7.39 15.74
N LYS A 225 -10.49 -7.65 15.13
CA LYS A 225 -11.25 -8.90 15.34
C LYS A 225 -10.53 -10.16 14.86
N TYR A 226 -9.61 -10.01 13.89
CA TYR A 226 -8.83 -11.15 13.36
C TYR A 226 -7.56 -11.41 14.18
N ILE A 227 -7.16 -10.47 15.03
CA ILE A 227 -5.85 -10.47 15.70
C ILE A 227 -5.98 -10.63 17.22
N LEU A 228 -6.93 -9.90 17.82
CA LEU A 228 -7.16 -9.82 19.25
C LEU A 228 -8.34 -10.70 19.66
#